data_016fb032ef89d06e51b6ed73d764df53
#
_entry.id   016fb032ef89d06e51b6ed73d764df53
#
_cell.length_a   1.000
_cell.length_b   1.000
_cell.length_c   1.000
_cell.angle_alpha   90.00
_cell.angle_beta   90.00
_cell.angle_gamma   90.00
#
_symmetry.space_group_name_H-M   'P 1'
#
loop_
_entity.id
_entity.type
_entity.pdbx_description
1 polymer ?
#
loop_
_entity_poly.entity_id
_entity_poly.type
_entity_poly.pdbx_seq_one_letter_code
_entity_poly.pdbx_strand_id
1 'polypeptide(L)'
;GSGLVGSEMCIRDRKYTMVLVLVLVVIMFAVNTKGVMLLPQNVNNLVAQNAYVFILATGMLFCILTGGNIDLSVGSVVCFVAAVGGKMMVLNSMNPYLTMLVMLLTGIAIGAWQGFWIAYVRIPPFIVTLAGMLAFRGLSNVVLQGQTLAPMPDSYLALFNNYIPDPFGKEGFNLICFVVGIIVCIVYVLLVLKNRADRVKKGYSVDAFGGVAVKMILICAVVIAFMFRLAQYKGCLLYTSPSPRDRSLS
;
A
#
# COMPACT_ATOMS: atom_id res chain seq x y z
N GLY A 1 -15.18 -41.04 -10.79
CA GLY A 1 -14.18 -40.68 -9.73
C GLY A 1 -12.99 -39.88 -10.20
N SER A 2 -12.78 -39.70 -11.53
CA SER A 2 -11.59 -39.00 -12.05
C SER A 2 -11.78 -37.47 -12.28
N GLY A 3 -13.00 -36.98 -12.22
CA GLY A 3 -13.29 -35.55 -12.48
C GLY A 3 -13.03 -34.63 -11.29
N LEU A 4 -13.13 -35.10 -10.06
CA LEU A 4 -12.97 -34.29 -8.84
C LEU A 4 -11.49 -34.04 -8.49
N VAL A 5 -10.63 -35.01 -8.74
CA VAL A 5 -9.17 -34.89 -8.47
C VAL A 5 -8.52 -33.88 -9.43
N GLY A 6 -8.97 -33.82 -10.68
CA GLY A 6 -8.48 -32.83 -11.66
C GLY A 6 -8.89 -31.39 -11.34
N SER A 7 -10.08 -31.18 -10.78
CA SER A 7 -10.58 -29.85 -10.44
C SER A 7 -9.90 -29.27 -9.20
N GLU A 8 -9.63 -30.07 -8.18
CA GLU A 8 -8.92 -29.64 -6.99
C GLU A 8 -7.44 -29.32 -7.26
N MET A 9 -6.80 -30.10 -8.14
CA MET A 9 -5.43 -29.86 -8.57
C MET A 9 -5.31 -28.56 -9.35
N CYS A 10 -6.24 -28.27 -10.28
CA CYS A 10 -6.32 -27.00 -11.01
C CYS A 10 -6.56 -25.79 -10.11
N ILE A 11 -7.39 -25.90 -9.07
CA ILE A 11 -7.68 -24.80 -8.13
C ILE A 11 -6.45 -24.52 -7.26
N ARG A 12 -5.73 -25.54 -6.84
CA ARG A 12 -4.51 -25.42 -6.03
C ARG A 12 -3.35 -24.83 -6.83
N ASP A 13 -3.19 -25.22 -8.09
CA ASP A 13 -2.19 -24.66 -8.99
C ASP A 13 -2.47 -23.17 -9.26
N ARG A 14 -3.71 -22.82 -9.49
CA ARG A 14 -4.15 -21.42 -9.67
C ARG A 14 -3.86 -20.54 -8.45
N LYS A 15 -3.97 -21.10 -7.24
CA LYS A 15 -3.75 -20.37 -5.99
C LYS A 15 -2.28 -19.98 -5.79
N TYR A 16 -1.34 -20.81 -6.23
CA TYR A 16 0.09 -20.58 -6.07
C TYR A 16 0.77 -19.99 -7.30
N THR A 17 0.13 -19.98 -8.45
CA THR A 17 0.69 -19.47 -9.71
C THR A 17 1.18 -18.03 -9.58
N MET A 18 0.38 -17.15 -8.95
CA MET A 18 0.76 -15.75 -8.74
C MET A 18 1.99 -15.61 -7.85
N VAL A 19 2.09 -16.44 -6.80
CA VAL A 19 3.24 -16.44 -5.88
C VAL A 19 4.48 -16.97 -6.62
N LEU A 20 4.33 -18.03 -7.42
CA LEU A 20 5.42 -18.61 -8.20
C LEU A 20 5.94 -17.62 -9.23
N VAL A 21 5.06 -16.94 -9.96
CA VAL A 21 5.43 -15.88 -10.91
C VAL A 21 6.15 -14.73 -10.20
N LEU A 22 5.65 -14.30 -9.03
CA LEU A 22 6.30 -13.25 -8.25
C LEU A 22 7.72 -13.65 -7.84
N VAL A 23 7.90 -14.88 -7.32
CA VAL A 23 9.20 -15.39 -6.90
C VAL A 23 10.15 -15.46 -8.10
N LEU A 24 9.68 -15.96 -9.25
CA LEU A 24 10.47 -16.04 -10.48
C LEU A 24 10.93 -14.64 -10.94
N VAL A 25 10.03 -13.66 -10.95
CA VAL A 25 10.36 -12.27 -11.30
C VAL A 25 11.40 -11.69 -10.32
N VAL A 26 11.21 -11.89 -9.01
CA VAL A 26 12.17 -11.42 -7.99
C VAL A 26 13.55 -12.06 -8.21
N ILE A 27 13.61 -13.36 -8.45
CA ILE A 27 14.89 -14.07 -8.72
C ILE A 27 15.53 -13.52 -9.99
N MET A 28 14.75 -13.36 -11.08
CA MET A 28 15.26 -12.83 -12.34
C MET A 28 15.89 -11.44 -12.15
N PHE A 29 15.22 -10.54 -11.45
CA PHE A 29 15.77 -9.22 -11.18
C PHE A 29 16.94 -9.25 -10.19
N ALA A 30 16.90 -10.10 -9.17
CA ALA A 30 17.99 -10.24 -8.22
C ALA A 30 19.29 -10.70 -8.91
N VAL A 31 19.18 -11.65 -9.85
CA VAL A 31 20.34 -12.13 -10.63
C VAL A 31 20.85 -11.04 -11.58
N ASN A 32 19.97 -10.39 -12.33
CA ASN A 32 20.36 -9.34 -13.27
C ASN A 32 21.00 -8.12 -12.58
N THR A 33 20.52 -7.76 -11.40
CA THR A 33 21.06 -6.63 -10.61
C THR A 33 22.20 -7.03 -9.67
N LYS A 34 22.71 -8.27 -9.76
CA LYS A 34 23.74 -8.80 -8.85
C LYS A 34 23.40 -8.62 -7.36
N GLY A 35 22.12 -8.75 -7.01
CA GLY A 35 21.61 -8.62 -5.64
C GLY A 35 21.33 -7.17 -5.18
N VAL A 36 21.63 -6.15 -5.96
CA VAL A 36 21.39 -4.74 -5.60
C VAL A 36 19.90 -4.47 -5.33
N MET A 37 19.00 -5.14 -6.04
CA MET A 37 17.56 -5.03 -5.80
C MET A 37 17.15 -5.43 -4.37
N LEU A 38 17.85 -6.41 -3.78
CA LEU A 38 17.56 -6.92 -2.44
C LEU A 38 18.22 -6.12 -1.32
N LEU A 39 18.98 -5.08 -1.65
CA LEU A 39 19.55 -4.19 -0.64
C LEU A 39 18.43 -3.51 0.15
N PRO A 40 18.57 -3.37 1.48
CA PRO A 40 17.55 -2.77 2.35
C PRO A 40 17.07 -1.39 1.87
N GLN A 41 17.98 -0.58 1.31
CA GLN A 41 17.67 0.73 0.74
C GLN A 41 16.68 0.64 -0.43
N ASN A 42 16.91 -0.26 -1.39
CA ASN A 42 16.03 -0.42 -2.53
C ASN A 42 14.66 -1.00 -2.13
N VAL A 43 14.65 -1.94 -1.19
CA VAL A 43 13.41 -2.49 -0.64
C VAL A 43 12.61 -1.40 0.07
N ASN A 44 13.26 -0.57 0.89
CA ASN A 44 12.61 0.56 1.55
C ASN A 44 12.04 1.56 0.55
N ASN A 45 12.81 1.93 -0.47
CA ASN A 45 12.37 2.83 -1.53
C ASN A 45 11.18 2.25 -2.31
N LEU A 46 11.19 0.96 -2.62
CA LEU A 46 10.06 0.28 -3.27
C LEU A 46 8.80 0.33 -2.41
N VAL A 47 8.91 0.06 -1.11
CA VAL A 47 7.77 0.11 -0.18
C VAL A 47 7.26 1.55 -0.07
N ALA A 48 8.14 2.53 0.11
CA ALA A 48 7.76 3.94 0.23
C ALA A 48 7.09 4.47 -1.04
N GLN A 49 7.63 4.15 -2.22
CA GLN A 49 7.06 4.56 -3.51
C GLN A 49 5.69 3.94 -3.79
N ASN A 50 5.44 2.72 -3.29
CA ASN A 50 4.18 2.01 -3.49
C ASN A 50 3.23 2.07 -2.28
N ALA A 51 3.59 2.79 -1.22
CA ALA A 51 2.76 2.89 -0.01
C ALA A 51 1.33 3.38 -0.31
N TYR A 52 1.18 4.36 -1.20
CA TYR A 52 -0.13 4.86 -1.61
C TYR A 52 -0.99 3.79 -2.28
N VAL A 53 -0.39 2.84 -3.01
CA VAL A 53 -1.11 1.73 -3.67
C VAL A 53 -1.73 0.81 -2.64
N PHE A 54 -1.05 0.54 -1.51
CA PHE A 54 -1.60 -0.28 -0.43
C PHE A 54 -2.83 0.38 0.22
N ILE A 55 -2.79 1.71 0.41
CA ILE A 55 -3.94 2.46 0.94
C ILE A 55 -5.11 2.39 -0.03
N LEU A 56 -4.87 2.62 -1.31
CA LEU A 56 -5.89 2.54 -2.36
C LEU A 56 -6.46 1.13 -2.51
N ALA A 57 -5.61 0.10 -2.45
CA ALA A 57 -6.04 -1.30 -2.50
C ALA A 57 -6.94 -1.67 -1.32
N THR A 58 -6.68 -1.12 -0.13
CA THR A 58 -7.56 -1.30 1.03
C THR A 58 -8.93 -0.67 0.79
N GLY A 59 -8.98 0.56 0.26
CA GLY A 59 -10.23 1.21 -0.13
C GLY A 59 -11.01 0.42 -1.18
N MET A 60 -10.31 -0.09 -2.20
CA MET A 60 -10.89 -0.94 -3.24
C MET A 60 -11.46 -2.25 -2.68
N LEU A 61 -10.77 -2.84 -1.70
CA LEU A 61 -11.25 -4.05 -1.02
C LEU A 61 -12.61 -3.81 -0.34
N PHE A 62 -12.79 -2.66 0.30
CA PHE A 62 -14.10 -2.31 0.89
C PHE A 62 -15.19 -2.19 -0.18
N CYS A 63 -14.91 -1.59 -1.34
CA CYS A 63 -15.86 -1.52 -2.45
C CYS A 63 -16.25 -2.91 -2.95
N ILE A 64 -15.30 -3.84 -3.06
CA ILE A 64 -15.56 -5.21 -3.50
C ILE A 64 -16.41 -5.96 -2.45
N LEU A 65 -16.12 -5.79 -1.17
CA LEU A 65 -16.84 -6.45 -0.08
C LEU A 65 -18.30 -5.99 0.07
N THR A 66 -18.62 -4.75 -0.34
CA THR A 66 -19.98 -4.18 -0.26
C THR A 66 -20.93 -4.63 -1.38
N GLY A 67 -20.53 -5.54 -2.26
CA GLY A 67 -21.42 -6.08 -3.30
C GLY A 67 -20.72 -6.45 -4.60
N GLY A 68 -19.41 -6.66 -4.58
CA GLY A 68 -18.63 -6.99 -5.78
C GLY A 68 -18.40 -5.78 -6.71
N ASN A 69 -18.55 -4.58 -6.20
CA ASN A 69 -18.39 -3.35 -6.96
C ASN A 69 -16.91 -3.08 -7.23
N ILE A 70 -16.54 -2.97 -8.50
CA ILE A 70 -15.18 -2.65 -8.93
C ILE A 70 -15.12 -1.16 -9.23
N ASP A 71 -14.22 -0.43 -8.55
CA ASP A 71 -13.98 0.98 -8.80
C ASP A 71 -12.73 1.16 -9.69
N LEU A 72 -12.95 1.51 -10.95
CA LEU A 72 -11.90 1.77 -11.91
C LEU A 72 -11.39 3.23 -11.85
N SER A 73 -12.09 4.12 -11.16
CA SER A 73 -11.78 5.55 -11.13
C SER A 73 -10.69 5.92 -10.13
N VAL A 74 -10.35 5.05 -9.19
CA VAL A 74 -9.44 5.31 -8.05
C VAL A 74 -8.17 6.06 -8.47
N GLY A 75 -7.46 5.56 -9.49
CA GLY A 75 -6.22 6.18 -9.95
C GLY A 75 -6.43 7.59 -10.54
N SER A 76 -7.52 7.80 -11.28
CA SER A 76 -7.83 9.10 -11.89
C SER A 76 -8.31 10.11 -10.86
N VAL A 77 -9.04 9.67 -9.85
CA VAL A 77 -9.45 10.51 -8.72
C VAL A 77 -8.24 10.97 -7.92
N VAL A 78 -7.30 10.07 -7.62
CA VAL A 78 -6.04 10.43 -6.94
C VAL A 78 -5.25 11.45 -7.76
N CYS A 79 -5.13 11.22 -9.08
CA CYS A 79 -4.45 12.14 -9.98
C CYS A 79 -5.11 13.54 -9.97
N PHE A 80 -6.43 13.60 -10.02
CA PHE A 80 -7.19 14.86 -9.99
C PHE A 80 -7.02 15.57 -8.63
N VAL A 81 -7.18 14.87 -7.52
CA VAL A 81 -7.01 15.43 -6.17
C VAL A 81 -5.58 15.96 -5.98
N ALA A 82 -4.58 15.21 -6.46
CA ALA A 82 -3.19 15.65 -6.43
C ALA A 82 -2.93 16.88 -7.32
N ALA A 83 -3.58 16.95 -8.50
CA ALA A 83 -3.50 18.13 -9.37
C ALA A 83 -4.07 19.40 -8.71
N VAL A 84 -5.23 19.27 -8.06
CA VAL A 84 -5.84 20.38 -7.30
C VAL A 84 -4.93 20.80 -6.15
N GLY A 85 -4.45 19.87 -5.35
CA GLY A 85 -3.55 20.14 -4.23
C GLY A 85 -2.23 20.76 -4.67
N GLY A 86 -1.61 20.23 -5.71
CA GLY A 86 -0.37 20.78 -6.27
C GLY A 86 -0.54 22.21 -6.78
N LYS A 87 -1.64 22.48 -7.50
CA LYS A 87 -1.94 23.84 -7.97
C LYS A 87 -2.13 24.82 -6.81
N MET A 88 -2.84 24.43 -5.76
CA MET A 88 -3.06 25.26 -4.58
C MET A 88 -1.77 25.56 -3.83
N MET A 89 -0.88 24.56 -3.67
CA MET A 89 0.37 24.72 -2.94
C MET A 89 1.45 25.45 -3.74
N VAL A 90 1.60 25.13 -5.02
CA VAL A 90 2.71 25.65 -5.84
C VAL A 90 2.36 26.99 -6.49
N LEU A 91 1.18 27.11 -7.10
CA LEU A 91 0.80 28.34 -7.81
C LEU A 91 0.16 29.39 -6.89
N ASN A 92 -0.67 28.96 -5.93
CA ASN A 92 -1.37 29.88 -5.04
C ASN A 92 -0.68 30.05 -3.69
N SER A 93 0.47 29.37 -3.47
CA SER A 93 1.25 29.43 -2.21
C SER A 93 0.40 29.27 -0.95
N MET A 94 -0.64 28.41 -1.03
CA MET A 94 -1.55 28.18 0.10
C MET A 94 -0.89 27.32 1.18
N ASN A 95 -1.37 27.49 2.41
CA ASN A 95 -0.87 26.69 3.53
C ASN A 95 -1.07 25.18 3.26
N PRO A 96 -0.01 24.35 3.38
CA PRO A 96 -0.06 22.91 3.11
C PRO A 96 -1.16 22.18 3.90
N TYR A 97 -1.36 22.54 5.16
CA TYR A 97 -2.39 21.89 6.00
C TYR A 97 -3.81 22.15 5.50
N LEU A 98 -4.10 23.41 5.10
CA LEU A 98 -5.38 23.76 4.52
C LEU A 98 -5.59 23.06 3.17
N THR A 99 -4.54 22.97 2.37
CA THR A 99 -4.59 22.25 1.09
C THR A 99 -4.85 20.78 1.27
N MET A 100 -4.23 20.13 2.25
CA MET A 100 -4.50 18.73 2.58
C MET A 100 -5.97 18.51 2.99
N LEU A 101 -6.54 19.43 3.77
CA LEU A 101 -7.96 19.38 4.12
C LEU A 101 -8.84 19.47 2.87
N VAL A 102 -8.53 20.40 1.95
CA VAL A 102 -9.27 20.54 0.68
C VAL A 102 -9.14 19.28 -0.18
N MET A 103 -7.94 18.70 -0.27
CA MET A 103 -7.72 17.43 -0.98
C MET A 103 -8.59 16.30 -0.42
N LEU A 104 -8.65 16.19 0.91
CA LEU A 104 -9.47 15.18 1.59
C LEU A 104 -10.97 15.40 1.29
N LEU A 105 -11.45 16.63 1.45
CA LEU A 105 -12.84 16.97 1.16
C LEU A 105 -13.21 16.74 -0.30
N THR A 106 -12.30 17.07 -1.23
CA THR A 106 -12.50 16.81 -2.67
C THR A 106 -12.63 15.30 -2.94
N GLY A 107 -11.78 14.47 -2.33
CA GLY A 107 -11.87 13.01 -2.46
C GLY A 107 -13.18 12.45 -1.91
N ILE A 108 -13.62 12.94 -0.74
CA ILE A 108 -14.92 12.56 -0.14
C ILE A 108 -16.08 12.98 -1.03
N ALA A 109 -16.08 14.20 -1.55
CA ALA A 109 -17.13 14.71 -2.42
C ALA A 109 -17.26 13.90 -3.71
N ILE A 110 -16.12 13.52 -4.34
CA ILE A 110 -16.10 12.67 -5.53
C ILE A 110 -16.64 11.29 -5.20
N GLY A 111 -16.20 10.67 -4.10
CA GLY A 111 -16.69 9.37 -3.67
C GLY A 111 -18.19 9.36 -3.37
N ALA A 112 -18.69 10.41 -2.69
CA ALA A 112 -20.11 10.60 -2.43
C ALA A 112 -20.92 10.77 -3.73
N TRP A 113 -20.41 11.53 -4.68
CA TRP A 113 -21.04 11.74 -5.98
C TRP A 113 -21.13 10.43 -6.80
N GLN A 114 -20.05 9.67 -6.88
CA GLN A 114 -20.06 8.36 -7.54
C GLN A 114 -20.97 7.35 -6.81
N GLY A 115 -20.88 7.32 -5.48
CA GLY A 115 -21.72 6.47 -4.65
C GLY A 115 -23.22 6.77 -4.81
N PHE A 116 -23.61 8.04 -4.99
CA PHE A 116 -24.98 8.42 -5.26
C PHE A 116 -25.52 7.79 -6.56
N TRP A 117 -24.76 7.83 -7.65
CA TRP A 117 -25.18 7.22 -8.93
C TRP A 117 -25.33 5.71 -8.83
N ILE A 118 -24.44 5.06 -8.08
CA ILE A 118 -24.47 3.60 -7.91
C ILE A 118 -25.61 3.19 -6.97
N ALA A 119 -25.75 3.84 -5.82
CA ALA A 119 -26.67 3.41 -4.78
C ALA A 119 -28.13 3.85 -5.02
N TYR A 120 -28.34 5.10 -5.44
CA TYR A 120 -29.69 5.65 -5.60
C TYR A 120 -30.22 5.54 -7.03
N VAL A 121 -29.41 5.84 -8.02
CA VAL A 121 -29.82 5.74 -9.43
C VAL A 121 -29.70 4.32 -9.96
N ARG A 122 -28.96 3.45 -9.23
CA ARG A 122 -28.75 2.03 -9.56
C ARG A 122 -28.07 1.80 -10.91
N ILE A 123 -27.19 2.70 -11.29
CA ILE A 123 -26.34 2.49 -12.47
C ILE A 123 -25.27 1.45 -12.12
N PRO A 124 -24.96 0.51 -13.01
CA PRO A 124 -23.90 -0.48 -12.77
C PRO A 124 -22.59 0.20 -12.39
N PRO A 125 -21.91 -0.21 -11.31
CA PRO A 125 -20.68 0.42 -10.80
C PRO A 125 -19.59 0.57 -11.83
N PHE A 126 -19.42 -0.41 -12.70
CA PHE A 126 -18.46 -0.39 -13.79
C PHE A 126 -18.64 0.83 -14.72
N ILE A 127 -19.90 1.17 -15.06
CA ILE A 127 -20.21 2.29 -15.97
C ILE A 127 -19.88 3.62 -15.29
N VAL A 128 -20.32 3.80 -14.03
CA VAL A 128 -20.10 5.03 -13.26
C VAL A 128 -18.61 5.28 -13.06
N THR A 129 -17.87 4.25 -12.65
CA THR A 129 -16.45 4.38 -12.34
C THR A 129 -15.59 4.53 -13.59
N LEU A 130 -15.96 3.88 -14.70
CA LEU A 130 -15.30 4.09 -16.01
C LEU A 130 -15.50 5.52 -16.50
N ALA A 131 -16.74 6.03 -16.46
CA ALA A 131 -17.03 7.42 -16.80
C ALA A 131 -16.27 8.40 -15.89
N GLY A 132 -16.25 8.12 -14.58
CA GLY A 132 -15.46 8.87 -13.60
C GLY A 132 -13.96 8.84 -13.92
N MET A 133 -13.42 7.71 -14.28
CA MET A 133 -12.02 7.57 -14.67
C MET A 133 -11.64 8.51 -15.82
N LEU A 134 -12.46 8.54 -16.88
CA LEU A 134 -12.21 9.40 -18.03
C LEU A 134 -12.41 10.88 -17.69
N ALA A 135 -13.48 11.21 -16.95
CA ALA A 135 -13.79 12.58 -16.56
C ALA A 135 -12.70 13.17 -15.66
N PHE A 136 -12.29 12.48 -14.59
CA PHE A 136 -11.28 12.99 -13.66
C PHE A 136 -9.89 13.01 -14.27
N ARG A 137 -9.58 12.08 -15.20
CA ARG A 137 -8.34 12.14 -15.97
C ARG A 137 -8.29 13.36 -16.89
N GLY A 138 -9.40 13.69 -17.55
CA GLY A 138 -9.53 14.88 -18.35
C GLY A 138 -9.44 16.15 -17.50
N LEU A 139 -10.16 16.20 -16.39
CA LEU A 139 -10.15 17.34 -15.45
C LEU A 139 -8.76 17.57 -14.85
N SER A 140 -8.00 16.52 -14.51
CA SER A 140 -6.62 16.67 -14.02
C SER A 140 -5.72 17.36 -15.04
N ASN A 141 -5.85 17.02 -16.33
CA ASN A 141 -5.10 17.67 -17.39
C ASN A 141 -5.49 19.14 -17.56
N VAL A 142 -6.79 19.46 -17.44
CA VAL A 142 -7.27 20.84 -17.49
C VAL A 142 -6.74 21.67 -16.31
N VAL A 143 -6.73 21.10 -15.11
CA VAL A 143 -6.20 21.77 -13.91
C VAL A 143 -4.70 22.02 -14.03
N LEU A 144 -3.95 21.04 -14.51
CA LEU A 144 -2.48 21.11 -14.67
C LEU A 144 -2.07 21.92 -15.91
N GLN A 145 -2.94 22.08 -16.90
CA GLN A 145 -2.61 22.72 -18.19
C GLN A 145 -1.36 22.14 -18.86
N GLY A 146 -1.11 20.83 -18.66
CA GLY A 146 0.08 20.15 -19.15
C GLY A 146 1.40 20.51 -18.44
N GLN A 147 1.33 21.29 -17.35
CA GLN A 147 2.52 21.70 -16.60
C GLN A 147 2.87 20.70 -15.51
N THR A 148 4.16 20.51 -15.27
CA THR A 148 4.66 19.80 -14.12
C THR A 148 4.79 20.77 -12.94
N LEU A 149 4.04 20.52 -11.88
CA LEU A 149 4.08 21.34 -10.67
C LEU A 149 5.25 20.91 -9.77
N ALA A 150 6.33 21.71 -9.79
CA ALA A 150 7.52 21.51 -8.96
C ALA A 150 8.21 22.87 -8.74
N PRO A 151 8.93 23.06 -7.62
CA PRO A 151 9.05 22.18 -6.46
C PRO A 151 7.84 22.25 -5.51
N MET A 152 7.57 21.16 -4.77
CA MET A 152 6.61 21.18 -3.68
C MET A 152 7.18 21.96 -2.47
N PRO A 153 6.33 22.64 -1.67
CA PRO A 153 6.78 23.37 -0.48
C PRO A 153 7.47 22.44 0.54
N ASP A 154 8.58 22.93 1.13
CA ASP A 154 9.37 22.17 2.11
C ASP A 154 8.53 21.71 3.32
N SER A 155 7.58 22.52 3.76
CA SER A 155 6.66 22.18 4.85
C SER A 155 5.73 21.00 4.52
N TYR A 156 5.34 20.82 3.25
CA TYR A 156 4.60 19.64 2.79
C TYR A 156 5.52 18.42 2.69
N LEU A 157 6.70 18.60 2.12
CA LEU A 157 7.69 17.53 2.02
C LEU A 157 8.15 17.03 3.39
N ALA A 158 8.31 17.93 4.37
CA ALA A 158 8.69 17.57 5.72
C ALA A 158 7.68 16.64 6.41
N LEU A 159 6.38 16.74 6.09
CA LEU A 159 5.35 15.84 6.63
C LEU A 159 5.48 14.40 6.13
N PHE A 160 5.94 14.23 4.87
CA PHE A 160 5.99 12.92 4.22
C PHE A 160 7.40 12.35 4.09
N ASN A 161 8.43 13.22 4.15
CA ASN A 161 9.83 12.85 3.95
C ASN A 161 10.63 12.79 5.25
N ASN A 162 10.10 13.29 6.37
CA ASN A 162 10.76 13.17 7.66
C ASN A 162 10.62 11.75 8.18
N TYR A 163 11.75 11.15 8.56
CA TYR A 163 11.73 9.91 9.31
C TYR A 163 11.41 10.20 10.78
N ILE A 164 10.76 9.23 11.42
CA ILE A 164 10.51 9.30 12.85
C ILE A 164 11.87 9.29 13.55
N PRO A 165 12.26 10.36 14.27
CA PRO A 165 13.52 10.37 14.99
C PRO A 165 13.52 9.22 15.99
N ASP A 166 14.58 8.42 15.97
CA ASP A 166 14.76 7.34 16.94
C ASP A 166 15.61 7.84 18.11
N PRO A 167 14.97 8.25 19.25
CA PRO A 167 15.70 8.79 20.39
C PRO A 167 16.49 7.71 21.15
N PHE A 168 16.23 6.43 20.89
CA PHE A 168 16.84 5.30 21.59
C PHE A 168 17.74 4.44 20.68
N GLY A 169 17.72 4.69 19.35
CA GLY A 169 18.53 3.95 18.38
C GLY A 169 19.99 4.33 18.43
N LYS A 170 20.87 3.33 18.37
CA LYS A 170 22.29 3.54 18.14
C LYS A 170 22.54 3.91 16.67
N GLU A 171 23.63 4.62 16.40
CA GLU A 171 24.01 4.94 15.03
C GLU A 171 24.02 3.67 14.14
N GLY A 172 23.11 3.63 13.15
CA GLY A 172 23.00 2.54 12.18
C GLY A 172 21.93 1.48 12.42
N PHE A 173 21.16 1.53 13.53
CA PHE A 173 20.07 0.60 13.80
C PHE A 173 18.84 1.34 14.31
N ASN A 174 17.72 1.23 13.58
CA ASN A 174 16.46 1.88 13.92
C ASN A 174 15.63 0.98 14.83
N LEU A 175 15.68 1.24 16.14
CA LEU A 175 15.00 0.45 17.16
C LEU A 175 13.47 0.50 17.01
N ILE A 176 12.93 1.66 16.67
CA ILE A 176 11.48 1.86 16.48
C ILE A 176 10.93 0.92 15.41
N CYS A 177 11.62 0.79 14.28
CA CYS A 177 11.24 -0.10 13.21
C CYS A 177 11.17 -1.57 13.66
N PHE A 178 12.17 -1.99 14.41
CA PHE A 178 12.22 -3.37 14.93
C PHE A 178 11.10 -3.64 15.93
N VAL A 179 10.84 -2.70 16.84
CA VAL A 179 9.75 -2.78 17.84
C VAL A 179 8.39 -2.83 17.14
N VAL A 180 8.16 -2.01 16.09
CA VAL A 180 6.92 -2.07 15.30
C VAL A 180 6.75 -3.45 14.66
N GLY A 181 7.83 -4.05 14.13
CA GLY A 181 7.80 -5.40 13.58
C GLY A 181 7.37 -6.45 14.62
N ILE A 182 7.88 -6.35 15.83
CA ILE A 182 7.50 -7.25 16.93
C ILE A 182 6.03 -7.04 17.31
N ILE A 183 5.55 -5.80 17.41
CA ILE A 183 4.15 -5.49 17.71
C ILE A 183 3.23 -6.10 16.66
N VAL A 184 3.55 -5.93 15.38
CA VAL A 184 2.78 -6.52 14.27
C VAL A 184 2.72 -8.05 14.38
N CYS A 185 3.83 -8.71 14.71
CA CYS A 185 3.86 -10.16 14.92
C CYS A 185 2.98 -10.56 16.11
N ILE A 186 3.03 -9.85 17.23
CA ILE A 186 2.21 -10.13 18.41
C ILE A 186 0.72 -10.00 18.06
N VAL A 187 0.33 -8.89 17.42
CA VAL A 187 -1.06 -8.66 16.98
C VAL A 187 -1.52 -9.76 16.04
N TYR A 188 -0.69 -10.15 15.07
CA TYR A 188 -1.01 -11.24 14.14
C TYR A 188 -1.25 -12.56 14.87
N VAL A 189 -0.36 -12.94 15.80
CA VAL A 189 -0.50 -14.16 16.60
C VAL A 189 -1.78 -14.13 17.42
N LEU A 190 -2.07 -13.01 18.10
CA LEU A 190 -3.29 -12.85 18.89
C LEU A 190 -4.56 -12.97 18.04
N LEU A 191 -4.58 -12.36 16.85
CA LEU A 191 -5.71 -12.46 15.93
C LEU A 191 -5.93 -13.89 15.43
N VAL A 192 -4.87 -14.60 15.07
CA VAL A 192 -4.96 -16.00 14.62
C VAL A 192 -5.47 -16.90 15.73
N LEU A 193 -4.96 -16.74 16.96
CA LEU A 193 -5.39 -17.52 18.12
C LEU A 193 -6.85 -17.21 18.49
N LYS A 194 -7.25 -15.92 18.48
CA LYS A 194 -8.63 -15.51 18.73
C LYS A 194 -9.58 -16.10 17.70
N ASN A 195 -9.29 -15.95 16.40
CA ASN A 195 -10.10 -16.52 15.34
C ASN A 195 -10.22 -18.04 15.45
N ARG A 196 -9.16 -18.72 15.85
CA ARG A 196 -9.18 -20.16 16.10
C ARG A 196 -10.08 -20.51 17.29
N ALA A 197 -9.97 -19.79 18.40
CA ALA A 197 -10.79 -20.00 19.58
C ALA A 197 -12.29 -19.78 19.26
N ASP A 198 -12.61 -18.74 18.50
CA ASP A 198 -13.98 -18.45 18.08
C ASP A 198 -14.56 -19.52 17.15
N ARG A 199 -13.73 -20.07 16.25
CA ARG A 199 -14.16 -21.20 15.38
C ARG A 199 -14.41 -22.47 16.17
N VAL A 200 -13.55 -22.80 17.13
CA VAL A 200 -13.73 -23.96 18.03
C VAL A 200 -15.03 -23.80 18.83
N LYS A 201 -15.28 -22.62 19.41
CA LYS A 201 -16.51 -22.33 20.14
C LYS A 201 -17.77 -22.48 19.30
N LYS A 202 -17.69 -22.17 18.01
CA LYS A 202 -18.82 -22.27 17.05
C LYS A 202 -18.96 -23.66 16.44
N GLY A 203 -18.16 -24.65 16.84
CA GLY A 203 -18.24 -26.04 16.36
C GLY A 203 -17.75 -26.26 14.92
N TYR A 204 -16.99 -25.33 14.35
CA TYR A 204 -16.41 -25.50 13.01
C TYR A 204 -15.21 -26.44 13.07
N SER A 205 -15.00 -27.21 12.00
CA SER A 205 -13.76 -28.00 11.81
C SER A 205 -12.55 -27.06 11.76
N VAL A 206 -11.55 -27.31 12.60
CA VAL A 206 -10.34 -26.50 12.71
C VAL A 206 -9.15 -27.34 12.29
N ASP A 207 -8.28 -26.79 11.46
CA ASP A 207 -7.03 -27.43 11.06
C ASP A 207 -6.19 -27.87 12.27
N ALA A 208 -5.39 -28.93 12.12
CA ALA A 208 -4.51 -29.41 13.17
C ALA A 208 -3.63 -28.26 13.71
N PHE A 209 -3.51 -28.15 15.04
CA PHE A 209 -2.76 -27.07 15.70
C PHE A 209 -1.33 -26.94 15.18
N GLY A 210 -0.68 -28.07 14.86
CA GLY A 210 0.67 -28.10 14.31
C GLY A 210 0.80 -27.34 12.98
N GLY A 211 -0.14 -27.52 12.06
CA GLY A 211 -0.11 -26.85 10.76
C GLY A 211 -0.30 -25.33 10.87
N VAL A 212 -1.17 -24.88 11.78
CA VAL A 212 -1.38 -23.46 12.05
C VAL A 212 -0.16 -22.85 12.75
N ALA A 213 0.44 -23.55 13.70
CA ALA A 213 1.63 -23.10 14.40
C ALA A 213 2.84 -22.94 13.47
N VAL A 214 3.08 -23.92 12.58
CA VAL A 214 4.16 -23.82 11.57
C VAL A 214 3.95 -22.61 10.66
N LYS A 215 2.72 -22.39 10.18
CA LYS A 215 2.39 -21.22 9.37
C LYS A 215 2.63 -19.90 10.10
N MET A 216 2.22 -19.82 11.37
CA MET A 216 2.43 -18.65 12.22
C MET A 216 3.92 -18.35 12.40
N ILE A 217 4.71 -19.36 12.75
CA ILE A 217 6.16 -19.23 12.97
C ILE A 217 6.84 -18.76 11.67
N LEU A 218 6.49 -19.35 10.55
CA LEU A 218 7.08 -19.01 9.26
C LEU A 218 6.78 -17.56 8.87
N ILE A 219 5.53 -17.12 9.02
CA ILE A 219 5.14 -15.73 8.71
C ILE A 219 5.84 -14.75 9.66
N CYS A 220 5.86 -15.03 10.97
CA CYS A 220 6.55 -14.18 11.93
C CYS A 220 8.06 -14.12 11.65
N ALA A 221 8.70 -15.24 11.29
CA ALA A 221 10.12 -15.28 10.94
C ALA A 221 10.42 -14.41 9.70
N VAL A 222 9.58 -14.48 8.66
CA VAL A 222 9.72 -13.64 7.46
C VAL A 222 9.54 -12.15 7.81
N VAL A 223 8.50 -11.80 8.59
CA VAL A 223 8.25 -10.42 9.00
C VAL A 223 9.40 -9.87 9.84
N ILE A 224 9.87 -10.63 10.82
CA ILE A 224 10.99 -10.20 11.69
C ILE A 224 12.28 -10.07 10.87
N ALA A 225 12.59 -11.02 9.99
CA ALA A 225 13.78 -10.94 9.13
C ALA A 225 13.72 -9.70 8.19
N PHE A 226 12.54 -9.41 7.65
CA PHE A 226 12.31 -8.25 6.81
C PHE A 226 12.48 -6.94 7.60
N MET A 227 11.84 -6.84 8.77
CA MET A 227 11.95 -5.65 9.64
C MET A 227 13.36 -5.46 10.20
N PHE A 228 14.08 -6.55 10.49
CA PHE A 228 15.48 -6.49 10.88
C PHE A 228 16.38 -5.93 9.77
N ARG A 229 16.14 -6.36 8.52
CA ARG A 229 16.85 -5.80 7.36
C ARG A 229 16.54 -4.31 7.16
N LEU A 230 15.30 -3.90 7.34
CA LEU A 230 14.91 -2.49 7.27
C LEU A 230 15.51 -1.67 8.43
N ALA A 231 15.57 -2.23 9.64
CA ALA A 231 16.13 -1.56 10.82
C ALA A 231 17.63 -1.28 10.71
N GLN A 232 18.36 -2.01 9.86
CA GLN A 232 19.77 -1.76 9.57
C GLN A 232 20.02 -0.48 8.75
N TYR A 233 18.93 0.21 8.34
CA TYR A 233 19.01 1.42 7.52
C TYR A 233 18.55 2.64 8.31
N LYS A 234 19.29 3.75 8.22
CA LYS A 234 18.89 5.06 8.78
C LYS A 234 17.65 5.55 8.01
N GLY A 235 16.45 5.28 8.50
CA GLY A 235 15.22 5.78 7.86
C GLY A 235 14.19 4.73 7.48
N CYS A 236 13.78 3.94 8.43
CA CYS A 236 12.96 2.73 8.21
C CYS A 236 11.54 2.91 7.70
N LEU A 237 10.87 4.03 7.69
CA LEU A 237 9.46 4.08 7.26
C LEU A 237 9.03 5.32 6.46
N LEU A 238 9.84 6.35 6.37
CA LEU A 238 9.47 7.61 5.71
C LEU A 238 10.62 8.30 4.96
N TYR A 239 11.62 7.53 4.47
CA TYR A 239 12.68 8.12 3.68
C TYR A 239 12.34 8.09 2.19
N THR A 240 12.06 9.23 1.63
CA THR A 240 11.99 9.43 0.19
C THR A 240 13.17 10.27 -0.25
N SER A 241 14.01 9.68 -1.06
CA SER A 241 15.14 10.18 -1.81
C SER A 241 16.24 10.97 -1.05
N PRO A 242 17.53 10.68 -1.33
CA PRO A 242 18.63 11.47 -0.81
C PRO A 242 18.50 12.92 -1.26
N SER A 243 18.68 13.85 -0.32
CA SER A 243 18.81 15.27 -0.61
C SER A 243 19.83 15.50 -1.71
N PRO A 244 19.64 16.48 -2.61
CA PRO A 244 20.66 16.84 -3.61
C PRO A 244 22.03 17.14 -3.01
N ARG A 245 22.10 17.48 -1.71
CA ARG A 245 23.32 17.71 -0.97
C ARG A 245 24.11 16.42 -0.69
N ASP A 246 23.47 15.27 -0.59
CA ASP A 246 24.14 13.99 -0.32
C ASP A 246 24.78 13.39 -1.58
N ARG A 247 24.40 13.87 -2.78
CA ARG A 247 25.04 13.47 -4.05
C ARG A 247 26.36 14.19 -4.36
N SER A 248 26.66 15.25 -3.64
CA SER A 248 27.91 16.01 -3.86
C SER A 248 29.08 15.48 -3.02
N LEU A 249 28.91 14.45 -2.21
CA LEU A 249 29.89 13.86 -1.32
C LEU A 249 30.25 12.40 -1.65
N SER A 250 29.83 11.89 -2.82
CA SER A 250 30.23 10.56 -3.33
C SER A 250 30.97 10.67 -4.65
#